data_bd4962ada53faaaad6eb815908cfeea4
#
_entry.id   bd4962ada53faaaad6eb815908cfeea4
#
_cell.length_a   1.000
_cell.length_b   1.000
_cell.length_c   1.000
_cell.angle_alpha   90.00
_cell.angle_beta   90.00
_cell.angle_gamma   90.00
#
_symmetry.space_group_name_H-M   'P 1'
#
loop_
_entity.id
_entity.type
_entity.pdbx_description
1 polymer ?
#
loop_
_entity_poly.entity_id
_entity_poly.type
_entity_poly.pdbx_seq_one_letter_code
_entity_poly.pdbx_strand_id
1 'polypeptide(L)'
;MTAANIVPFIRGAHHLVYRPDGLVRPSRMSNKQMDAASAAGRERAASYTAGVTISLVTTGDEVSFDLSVVAPIHYESASVAETIELARARGDERAAEEGLVDGVDLYVDGAYVMTAPAADGVVTLAFDNPNHAPANVTVYLPCLMSVAVGNLSTNGSLEQAPTRGYLLALGDSITQGYVVGTPGSSWPAQVSRALGLDLVNQAIAGHHFDVHTLRGMKLLRENPPAVIVVAYGTNDWAHTDSAEDLVENMSRYLAKLADRFCDTPIYVLSPVWRADIDEPRPHGRDLAWVGSVLCDECARLDLNYVDGTSLVPADRALYADGRLHPDAAGATNMAAGVIERLQHDGITELLGGRHDEPRARADAQTLLRVGAPRRQRELEQAVRTIWRLRQPDGCPWDKVQTHESIKKNMIEEAYEAVDAIEAGDAVHLREELGDVLMQVLLHAQIAADAGEFTFADICRDLDEKLVRRHPHVFGAGVAASDADEVLDIWSRVKLEERRDAAEAEVAPAGLLDSVPRALPSLMQAQKISKKAAACGFDWDTTADVWDKVDEERREFSAEERGSAAALDEFGDVLFSAVNVARKEGIDAESALRHSCEKFRVRWAAMEAAAASRGQSLEDLSHEELEELWVQAKREG
;
A
#
# COMPACT_ATOMS: atom_id res chain seq x y z
N MET A 1 -38.82 22.58 -0.71
CA MET A 1 -37.68 21.65 -0.52
C MET A 1 -38.25 20.34 -0.02
N THR A 2 -37.90 19.21 -0.66
CA THR A 2 -38.31 17.86 -0.19
C THR A 2 -37.21 17.37 0.72
N ALA A 3 -37.52 17.10 2.00
CA ALA A 3 -36.54 16.56 2.94
C ALA A 3 -36.09 15.15 2.53
N ALA A 4 -34.80 14.94 2.46
CA ALA A 4 -34.19 13.65 2.15
C ALA A 4 -33.74 12.91 3.44
N ASN A 5 -33.62 11.59 3.35
CA ASN A 5 -33.01 10.81 4.41
C ASN A 5 -31.52 11.20 4.55
N ILE A 6 -31.13 11.70 5.72
CA ILE A 6 -29.77 12.18 6.00
C ILE A 6 -28.71 11.05 6.08
N VAL A 7 -29.14 9.82 6.35
CA VAL A 7 -28.25 8.65 6.62
C VAL A 7 -27.13 8.48 5.55
N PRO A 8 -27.40 8.53 4.24
CA PRO A 8 -26.37 8.36 3.22
C PRO A 8 -25.28 9.43 3.20
N PHE A 9 -25.52 10.58 3.85
CA PHE A 9 -24.62 11.74 3.87
C PHE A 9 -23.76 11.81 5.14
N ILE A 10 -24.03 10.95 6.16
CA ILE A 10 -23.25 10.91 7.39
C ILE A 10 -21.94 10.17 7.15
N ARG A 11 -20.81 10.79 7.54
CA ARG A 11 -19.45 10.23 7.51
C ARG A 11 -18.85 10.21 8.90
N GLY A 12 -17.83 9.39 9.13
CA GLY A 12 -17.10 9.33 10.41
C GLY A 12 -17.81 8.57 11.53
N ALA A 13 -19.02 8.07 11.32
CA ALA A 13 -19.75 7.26 12.29
C ALA A 13 -19.44 5.76 12.09
N HIS A 14 -19.21 5.05 13.21
CA HIS A 14 -19.07 3.59 13.22
C HIS A 14 -20.44 2.91 12.99
N HIS A 15 -21.51 3.43 13.63
CA HIS A 15 -22.90 3.00 13.42
C HIS A 15 -23.87 4.13 13.76
N LEU A 16 -25.11 3.94 13.37
CA LEU A 16 -26.19 4.91 13.59
C LEU A 16 -27.22 4.33 14.59
N VAL A 17 -27.59 5.13 15.58
CA VAL A 17 -28.63 4.80 16.56
C VAL A 17 -29.90 5.52 16.17
N TYR A 18 -30.90 4.79 15.71
CA TYR A 18 -32.21 5.33 15.32
C TYR A 18 -33.05 5.66 16.53
N ARG A 19 -33.65 6.86 16.53
CA ARG A 19 -34.50 7.34 17.63
C ARG A 19 -35.99 7.26 17.25
N PRO A 20 -36.88 7.22 18.25
CA PRO A 20 -38.33 7.21 17.99
C PRO A 20 -38.87 8.49 17.32
N ASP A 21 -38.18 9.63 17.46
CA ASP A 21 -38.52 10.91 16.83
C ASP A 21 -38.09 10.99 15.34
N GLY A 22 -37.53 9.92 14.78
CA GLY A 22 -37.07 9.85 13.38
C GLY A 22 -35.67 10.39 13.17
N LEU A 23 -35.03 10.96 14.17
CA LEU A 23 -33.63 11.39 14.10
C LEU A 23 -32.67 10.21 14.27
N VAL A 24 -31.45 10.35 13.77
CA VAL A 24 -30.38 9.40 13.95
C VAL A 24 -29.23 10.01 14.74
N ARG A 25 -28.75 9.29 15.75
CA ARG A 25 -27.54 9.67 16.48
C ARG A 25 -26.34 8.90 15.91
N PRO A 26 -25.38 9.58 15.28
CA PRO A 26 -24.17 8.92 14.84
C PRO A 26 -23.28 8.56 16.04
N SER A 27 -22.78 7.32 16.06
CA SER A 27 -21.83 6.85 17.07
C SER A 27 -20.49 6.58 16.43
N ARG A 28 -19.43 7.19 16.95
CA ARG A 28 -18.03 7.02 16.51
C ARG A 28 -17.47 5.66 16.93
N MET A 29 -17.99 5.12 18.02
CA MET A 29 -17.50 3.92 18.70
C MET A 29 -18.43 2.73 18.45
N SER A 30 -17.88 1.53 18.39
CA SER A 30 -18.65 0.30 18.50
C SER A 30 -19.20 0.12 19.93
N ASN A 31 -20.24 -0.72 20.10
CA ASN A 31 -20.77 -1.01 21.43
C ASN A 31 -19.68 -1.53 22.39
N LYS A 32 -18.75 -2.37 21.91
CA LYS A 32 -17.64 -2.89 22.74
C LYS A 32 -16.63 -1.81 23.15
N GLN A 33 -16.45 -0.79 22.34
CA GLN A 33 -15.64 0.37 22.68
C GLN A 33 -16.38 1.28 23.69
N MET A 34 -17.69 1.45 23.52
CA MET A 34 -18.52 2.17 24.49
C MET A 34 -18.52 1.48 25.87
N ASP A 35 -18.61 0.13 25.91
CA ASP A 35 -18.49 -0.64 27.15
C ASP A 35 -17.12 -0.41 27.84
N ALA A 36 -16.03 -0.41 27.07
CA ALA A 36 -14.69 -0.14 27.57
C ALA A 36 -14.57 1.29 28.10
N ALA A 37 -15.08 2.27 27.36
CA ALA A 37 -15.08 3.68 27.78
C ALA A 37 -15.94 3.91 29.04
N SER A 38 -17.07 3.22 29.15
CA SER A 38 -17.94 3.26 30.34
C SER A 38 -17.23 2.66 31.56
N ALA A 39 -16.55 1.51 31.38
CA ALA A 39 -15.76 0.91 32.47
C ALA A 39 -14.62 1.82 32.96
N ALA A 40 -14.08 2.66 32.08
CA ALA A 40 -13.07 3.67 32.39
C ALA A 40 -13.66 5.00 32.87
N GLY A 41 -14.99 5.12 33.03
CA GLY A 41 -15.65 6.39 33.43
C GLY A 41 -15.63 7.45 32.32
N ARG A 42 -15.49 7.08 31.04
CA ARG A 42 -15.35 7.98 29.89
C ARG A 42 -16.51 7.89 28.87
N GLU A 43 -17.61 7.26 29.23
CA GLU A 43 -18.77 7.03 28.36
C GLU A 43 -19.28 8.32 27.72
N ARG A 44 -19.38 9.43 28.49
CA ARG A 44 -19.84 10.71 28.00
C ARG A 44 -18.94 11.24 26.86
N ALA A 45 -17.63 11.29 27.07
CA ALA A 45 -16.65 11.74 26.06
C ALA A 45 -16.64 10.85 24.82
N ALA A 46 -16.79 9.54 25.00
CA ALA A 46 -16.90 8.58 23.91
C ALA A 46 -18.20 8.76 23.08
N SER A 47 -19.25 9.29 23.68
CA SER A 47 -20.56 9.52 23.02
C SER A 47 -20.62 10.79 22.17
N TYR A 48 -19.66 11.72 22.29
CA TYR A 48 -19.62 12.95 21.53
C TYR A 48 -19.44 12.71 20.02
N THR A 49 -19.89 13.66 19.19
CA THR A 49 -19.91 13.52 17.72
C THR A 49 -18.66 14.04 17.02
N ALA A 50 -17.56 14.22 17.75
CA ALA A 50 -16.27 14.70 17.23
C ALA A 50 -15.81 13.99 15.96
N GLY A 51 -15.55 14.76 14.89
CA GLY A 51 -15.12 14.23 13.59
C GLY A 51 -16.22 13.60 12.73
N VAL A 52 -17.45 13.53 13.22
CA VAL A 52 -18.59 13.14 12.39
C VAL A 52 -18.99 14.32 11.50
N THR A 53 -19.25 14.03 10.22
CA THR A 53 -19.66 15.04 9.24
C THR A 53 -20.93 14.64 8.48
N ILE A 54 -21.61 15.65 7.93
CA ILE A 54 -22.61 15.52 6.88
C ILE A 54 -21.93 16.02 5.61
N SER A 55 -21.77 15.16 4.59
CA SER A 55 -21.00 15.46 3.38
C SER A 55 -21.84 15.24 2.13
N LEU A 56 -21.97 16.27 1.29
CA LEU A 56 -22.83 16.27 0.11
C LEU A 56 -22.23 17.13 -1.02
N VAL A 57 -22.77 16.96 -2.23
CA VAL A 57 -22.58 17.86 -3.35
C VAL A 57 -23.92 18.51 -3.67
N THR A 58 -23.95 19.83 -3.83
CA THR A 58 -25.16 20.58 -4.15
C THR A 58 -24.88 21.71 -5.13
N THR A 59 -25.90 22.08 -5.93
CA THR A 59 -25.92 23.29 -6.74
C THR A 59 -26.65 24.44 -6.02
N GLY A 60 -27.14 24.21 -4.80
CA GLY A 60 -27.76 25.23 -3.95
C GLY A 60 -26.74 26.11 -3.26
N ASP A 61 -27.25 27.08 -2.52
CA ASP A 61 -26.52 28.02 -1.67
C ASP A 61 -26.94 27.94 -0.19
N GLU A 62 -27.73 26.88 0.15
CA GLU A 62 -28.24 26.64 1.49
C GLU A 62 -28.35 25.13 1.75
N VAL A 63 -27.98 24.71 2.98
CA VAL A 63 -28.20 23.37 3.49
C VAL A 63 -28.89 23.46 4.83
N SER A 64 -29.97 22.69 5.03
CA SER A 64 -30.73 22.64 6.27
C SER A 64 -30.93 21.19 6.74
N PHE A 65 -30.92 20.97 8.05
CA PHE A 65 -31.19 19.66 8.67
C PHE A 65 -31.72 19.83 10.10
N ASP A 66 -32.45 18.84 10.58
CA ASP A 66 -32.89 18.81 11.98
C ASP A 66 -31.72 18.38 12.88
N LEU A 67 -31.59 19.02 14.04
CA LEU A 67 -30.62 18.71 15.07
C LEU A 67 -31.29 18.62 16.43
N SER A 68 -30.92 17.62 17.23
CA SER A 68 -31.32 17.53 18.64
C SER A 68 -30.10 17.22 19.51
N VAL A 69 -29.89 17.99 20.54
CA VAL A 69 -28.80 17.81 21.51
C VAL A 69 -29.14 16.65 22.44
N VAL A 70 -28.32 15.59 22.41
CA VAL A 70 -28.50 14.38 23.22
C VAL A 70 -27.70 14.49 24.52
N ALA A 71 -26.44 14.98 24.43
CA ALA A 71 -25.61 15.27 25.60
C ALA A 71 -24.91 16.62 25.38
N PRO A 72 -25.22 17.64 26.18
CA PRO A 72 -24.63 18.98 26.07
C PRO A 72 -23.18 19.01 26.58
N ILE A 73 -22.52 20.17 26.41
CA ILE A 73 -21.17 20.43 26.93
C ILE A 73 -21.13 20.19 28.43
N HIS A 74 -20.02 19.60 28.90
CA HIS A 74 -19.78 19.37 30.33
C HIS A 74 -19.02 20.56 30.94
N TYR A 75 -19.73 21.62 31.26
CA TYR A 75 -19.16 22.86 31.82
C TYR A 75 -18.46 22.69 33.18
N GLU A 76 -18.73 21.61 33.91
CA GLU A 76 -18.06 21.29 35.18
C GLU A 76 -16.63 20.72 34.99
N SER A 77 -16.22 20.45 33.75
CA SER A 77 -14.83 20.06 33.45
C SER A 77 -13.87 21.22 33.78
N ALA A 78 -12.79 20.92 34.51
CA ALA A 78 -11.78 21.92 34.86
C ALA A 78 -11.20 22.62 33.63
N SER A 79 -10.86 21.86 32.55
CA SER A 79 -10.33 22.44 31.31
C SER A 79 -11.32 23.35 30.61
N VAL A 80 -12.62 23.05 30.65
CA VAL A 80 -13.67 23.91 30.08
C VAL A 80 -13.77 25.21 30.89
N ALA A 81 -13.79 25.10 32.21
CA ALA A 81 -13.83 26.27 33.09
C ALA A 81 -12.58 27.17 32.92
N GLU A 82 -11.39 26.59 32.91
CA GLU A 82 -10.12 27.29 32.71
C GLU A 82 -10.09 28.00 31.34
N THR A 83 -10.58 27.34 30.27
CA THR A 83 -10.67 27.93 28.93
C THR A 83 -11.58 29.17 28.91
N ILE A 84 -12.75 29.09 29.53
CA ILE A 84 -13.70 30.22 29.62
C ILE A 84 -13.08 31.38 30.44
N GLU A 85 -12.46 31.09 31.58
CA GLU A 85 -11.79 32.10 32.38
C GLU A 85 -10.65 32.80 31.63
N LEU A 86 -9.85 32.03 30.89
CA LEU A 86 -8.74 32.56 30.11
C LEU A 86 -9.23 33.41 28.93
N ALA A 87 -10.30 32.97 28.22
CA ALA A 87 -10.93 33.73 27.17
C ALA A 87 -11.47 35.09 27.67
N ARG A 88 -12.13 35.09 28.85
CA ARG A 88 -12.57 36.33 29.51
C ARG A 88 -11.39 37.25 29.81
N ALA A 89 -10.30 36.72 30.36
CA ALA A 89 -9.10 37.49 30.68
C ALA A 89 -8.43 38.08 29.41
N ARG A 90 -8.59 37.45 28.27
CA ARG A 90 -8.11 37.94 26.96
C ARG A 90 -9.07 38.94 26.28
N GLY A 91 -10.24 39.21 26.87
CA GLY A 91 -11.22 40.16 26.35
C GLY A 91 -12.13 39.59 25.27
N ASP A 92 -12.29 38.27 25.17
CA ASP A 92 -13.26 37.62 24.29
C ASP A 92 -14.67 37.72 24.94
N GLU A 93 -15.40 38.79 24.57
CA GLU A 93 -16.74 39.07 25.08
C GLU A 93 -17.72 37.93 24.78
N ARG A 94 -17.60 37.30 23.60
CA ARG A 94 -18.48 36.19 23.17
C ARG A 94 -18.26 34.95 24.05
N ALA A 95 -17.03 34.54 24.24
CA ALA A 95 -16.70 33.43 25.13
C ALA A 95 -17.09 33.73 26.61
N ALA A 96 -17.08 35.02 27.01
CA ALA A 96 -17.49 35.46 28.33
C ALA A 96 -19.00 35.37 28.56
N GLU A 97 -19.80 35.63 27.52
CA GLU A 97 -21.28 35.67 27.62
C GLU A 97 -21.91 34.32 27.25
N GLU A 98 -21.42 33.66 26.20
CA GLU A 98 -22.02 32.44 25.63
C GLU A 98 -21.33 31.15 26.08
N GLY A 99 -20.17 31.24 26.75
CA GLY A 99 -19.34 30.09 27.10
C GLY A 99 -18.55 29.56 25.87
N LEU A 100 -18.18 28.28 25.91
CA LEU A 100 -17.52 27.63 24.78
C LEU A 100 -18.48 27.44 23.62
N VAL A 101 -18.08 27.92 22.45
CA VAL A 101 -18.82 27.69 21.19
C VAL A 101 -18.39 26.35 20.59
N ASP A 102 -19.19 25.31 20.83
CA ASP A 102 -19.06 24.02 20.13
C ASP A 102 -20.31 23.86 19.27
N GLY A 103 -20.23 24.32 18.05
CA GLY A 103 -21.34 24.38 17.09
C GLY A 103 -21.22 23.35 15.98
N VAL A 104 -21.85 23.68 14.86
CA VAL A 104 -21.69 22.98 13.58
C VAL A 104 -20.92 23.87 12.61
N ASP A 105 -19.84 23.38 12.03
CA ASP A 105 -19.02 24.13 11.09
C ASP A 105 -19.38 23.79 9.66
N LEU A 106 -19.58 24.83 8.82
CA LEU A 106 -19.76 24.70 7.39
C LEU A 106 -18.44 24.94 6.66
N TYR A 107 -18.09 23.99 5.82
CA TYR A 107 -17.02 24.09 4.82
C TYR A 107 -17.59 23.87 3.41
N VAL A 108 -17.18 24.71 2.47
CA VAL A 108 -17.53 24.59 1.03
C VAL A 108 -16.24 24.51 0.24
N ASP A 109 -16.09 23.45 -0.58
CA ASP A 109 -14.87 23.15 -1.34
C ASP A 109 -13.58 23.19 -0.49
N GLY A 110 -13.69 22.74 0.77
CA GLY A 110 -12.61 22.70 1.75
C GLY A 110 -12.34 24.02 2.49
N ALA A 111 -12.97 25.12 2.08
CA ALA A 111 -12.84 26.42 2.76
C ALA A 111 -13.89 26.58 3.88
N TYR A 112 -13.46 27.12 5.03
CA TYR A 112 -14.36 27.47 6.13
C TYR A 112 -15.30 28.61 5.72
N VAL A 113 -16.58 28.49 6.05
CA VAL A 113 -17.61 29.48 5.77
C VAL A 113 -18.14 30.10 7.08
N MET A 114 -18.66 29.25 7.97
CA MET A 114 -19.27 29.72 9.22
C MET A 114 -19.38 28.61 10.27
N THR A 115 -19.59 29.01 11.51
CA THR A 115 -20.06 28.16 12.60
C THR A 115 -21.44 28.59 13.05
N ALA A 116 -22.39 27.66 13.11
CA ALA A 116 -23.71 27.89 13.69
C ALA A 116 -23.82 27.18 15.05
N PRO A 117 -24.63 27.71 16.00
CA PRO A 117 -24.86 27.04 17.26
C PRO A 117 -25.51 25.67 17.10
N ALA A 118 -25.04 24.65 17.83
CA ALA A 118 -25.71 23.36 17.90
C ALA A 118 -26.82 23.42 19.00
N ALA A 119 -28.04 23.63 18.56
CA ALA A 119 -29.24 23.71 19.41
C ALA A 119 -30.38 22.87 18.81
N ASP A 120 -31.33 22.48 19.68
CA ASP A 120 -32.52 21.75 19.22
C ASP A 120 -33.32 22.55 18.16
N GLY A 121 -33.66 21.93 17.05
CA GLY A 121 -34.45 22.53 15.99
C GLY A 121 -33.84 22.31 14.61
N VAL A 122 -34.18 23.20 13.68
CA VAL A 122 -33.64 23.19 12.30
C VAL A 122 -32.39 24.06 12.25
N VAL A 123 -31.30 23.49 11.84
CA VAL A 123 -30.05 24.21 11.52
C VAL A 123 -30.07 24.54 10.04
N THR A 124 -29.90 25.82 9.70
CA THR A 124 -29.82 26.32 8.33
C THR A 124 -28.47 27.02 8.13
N LEU A 125 -27.72 26.57 7.12
CA LEU A 125 -26.37 27.04 6.79
C LEU A 125 -26.38 27.57 5.35
N ALA A 126 -26.19 28.90 5.19
CA ALA A 126 -26.12 29.55 3.91
C ALA A 126 -24.67 29.81 3.48
N PHE A 127 -24.41 29.78 2.18
CA PHE A 127 -23.10 30.05 1.58
C PHE A 127 -23.21 30.65 0.19
N ASP A 128 -22.14 31.29 -0.30
CA ASP A 128 -22.11 31.89 -1.60
C ASP A 128 -21.95 30.84 -2.71
N ASN A 129 -22.95 30.68 -3.58
CA ASN A 129 -22.89 29.87 -4.80
C ASN A 129 -23.67 30.55 -5.96
N PRO A 130 -23.25 31.73 -6.40
CA PRO A 130 -24.02 32.59 -7.31
C PRO A 130 -24.22 31.96 -8.69
N ASN A 131 -23.38 31.03 -9.10
CA ASN A 131 -23.46 30.36 -10.39
C ASN A 131 -24.21 29.02 -10.34
N HIS A 132 -24.69 28.61 -9.16
CA HIS A 132 -25.31 27.31 -8.92
C HIS A 132 -24.47 26.15 -9.45
N ALA A 133 -23.14 26.26 -9.33
CA ALA A 133 -22.21 25.20 -9.68
C ALA A 133 -22.24 24.07 -8.62
N PRO A 134 -21.93 22.81 -8.98
CA PRO A 134 -21.77 21.76 -7.98
C PRO A 134 -20.67 22.10 -6.97
N ALA A 135 -21.03 22.26 -5.70
CA ALA A 135 -20.15 22.57 -4.59
C ALA A 135 -20.09 21.41 -3.61
N ASN A 136 -18.88 21.07 -3.14
CA ASN A 136 -18.69 20.06 -2.09
C ASN A 136 -18.92 20.70 -0.72
N VAL A 137 -19.97 20.29 -0.03
CA VAL A 137 -20.35 20.81 1.28
C VAL A 137 -20.01 19.77 2.34
N THR A 138 -19.29 20.19 3.38
CA THR A 138 -18.99 19.37 4.56
C THR A 138 -19.41 20.14 5.81
N VAL A 139 -20.32 19.54 6.60
CA VAL A 139 -20.75 20.08 7.88
C VAL A 139 -20.17 19.23 8.98
N TYR A 140 -19.27 19.78 9.80
CA TYR A 140 -18.71 19.11 10.99
C TYR A 140 -19.68 19.21 12.16
N LEU A 141 -19.97 18.08 12.81
CA LEU A 141 -20.77 18.04 14.03
C LEU A 141 -19.92 18.34 15.28
N PRO A 142 -20.54 18.73 16.42
CA PRO A 142 -19.83 19.16 17.62
C PRO A 142 -18.81 18.16 18.17
N CYS A 143 -17.70 18.65 18.74
CA CYS A 143 -16.66 17.86 19.40
C CYS A 143 -16.95 17.56 20.88
N LEU A 144 -17.67 18.45 21.57
CA LEU A 144 -17.93 18.40 23.01
C LEU A 144 -19.39 18.05 23.36
N MET A 145 -20.18 17.71 22.34
CA MET A 145 -21.59 17.34 22.48
C MET A 145 -21.90 16.06 21.71
N SER A 146 -22.97 15.38 22.13
CA SER A 146 -23.62 14.34 21.34
C SER A 146 -24.89 14.88 20.74
N VAL A 147 -25.04 14.80 19.42
CA VAL A 147 -26.23 15.28 18.72
C VAL A 147 -26.87 14.14 17.90
N ALA A 148 -28.18 14.28 17.65
CA ALA A 148 -28.91 13.49 16.68
C ALA A 148 -29.36 14.41 15.53
N VAL A 149 -29.37 13.90 14.29
CA VAL A 149 -29.66 14.68 13.10
C VAL A 149 -30.70 13.99 12.21
N GLY A 150 -31.40 14.75 11.37
CA GLY A 150 -32.43 14.23 10.46
C GLY A 150 -32.77 15.21 9.32
N ASN A 151 -33.65 14.79 8.42
CA ASN A 151 -34.33 15.63 7.44
C ASN A 151 -33.43 16.60 6.65
N LEU A 152 -32.40 16.07 5.96
CA LEU A 152 -31.51 16.89 5.15
C LEU A 152 -32.22 17.52 3.95
N SER A 153 -32.03 18.81 3.71
CA SER A 153 -32.54 19.51 2.53
C SER A 153 -31.58 20.59 2.03
N THR A 154 -31.70 20.94 0.76
CA THR A 154 -31.02 22.06 0.10
C THR A 154 -31.97 22.70 -0.92
N ASN A 155 -31.68 23.90 -1.30
CA ASN A 155 -32.43 24.62 -2.38
C ASN A 155 -31.90 24.33 -3.79
N GLY A 156 -30.93 23.39 -3.95
CA GLY A 156 -30.38 22.91 -5.22
C GLY A 156 -30.46 21.41 -5.39
N SER A 157 -29.57 20.83 -6.19
CA SER A 157 -29.36 19.37 -6.27
C SER A 157 -28.84 18.81 -4.94
N LEU A 158 -29.09 17.54 -4.68
CA LEU A 158 -28.60 16.85 -3.50
C LEU A 158 -28.00 15.50 -3.90
N GLU A 159 -26.69 15.42 -3.86
CA GLU A 159 -25.92 14.23 -4.20
C GLU A 159 -24.97 13.87 -3.08
N GLN A 160 -24.61 12.59 -2.96
CA GLN A 160 -23.61 12.16 -1.99
C GLN A 160 -22.22 12.60 -2.44
N ALA A 161 -21.42 13.14 -1.51
CA ALA A 161 -20.01 13.38 -1.78
C ALA A 161 -19.28 12.05 -2.06
N PRO A 162 -18.33 12.01 -3.00
CA PRO A 162 -17.56 10.81 -3.30
C PRO A 162 -16.75 10.35 -2.08
N THR A 163 -16.68 9.04 -1.84
CA THR A 163 -15.89 8.46 -0.77
C THR A 163 -14.46 8.24 -1.24
N ARG A 164 -13.48 8.79 -0.53
CA ARG A 164 -12.04 8.74 -0.88
C ARG A 164 -11.19 7.90 0.08
N GLY A 165 -11.80 7.10 0.94
CA GLY A 165 -11.13 6.47 2.07
C GLY A 165 -11.19 7.35 3.31
N TYR A 166 -10.58 6.94 4.41
CA TYR A 166 -10.65 7.70 5.67
C TYR A 166 -9.36 7.65 6.49
N LEU A 167 -9.14 8.72 7.26
CA LEU A 167 -8.17 8.82 8.33
C LEU A 167 -8.80 8.27 9.62
N LEU A 168 -8.16 7.29 10.27
CA LEU A 168 -8.52 6.87 11.62
C LEU A 168 -7.63 7.60 12.62
N ALA A 169 -8.22 8.49 13.43
CA ALA A 169 -7.55 9.19 14.49
C ALA A 169 -7.87 8.53 15.86
N LEU A 170 -6.84 8.09 16.57
CA LEU A 170 -6.89 7.46 17.89
C LEU A 170 -6.12 8.35 18.86
N GLY A 171 -6.68 8.65 20.01
CA GLY A 171 -6.03 9.53 20.97
C GLY A 171 -6.94 9.96 22.12
N ASP A 172 -6.51 10.99 22.81
CA ASP A 172 -7.17 11.57 23.97
C ASP A 172 -7.97 12.84 23.64
N SER A 173 -8.09 13.75 24.59
CA SER A 173 -8.82 15.02 24.46
C SER A 173 -8.27 15.91 23.34
N ILE A 174 -6.96 15.94 23.13
CA ILE A 174 -6.31 16.78 22.12
C ILE A 174 -6.73 16.29 20.71
N THR A 175 -6.74 14.99 20.51
CA THR A 175 -7.16 14.36 19.24
C THR A 175 -8.68 14.43 19.04
N GLN A 176 -9.47 14.35 20.13
CA GLN A 176 -10.91 14.54 20.04
C GLN A 176 -11.28 15.95 19.58
N GLY A 177 -10.43 16.95 19.79
CA GLY A 177 -10.70 18.36 19.54
C GLY A 177 -11.31 19.06 20.76
N TYR A 178 -10.91 18.62 21.95
CA TYR A 178 -11.43 19.18 23.20
C TYR A 178 -11.00 20.64 23.37
N VAL A 179 -11.94 21.54 23.57
CA VAL A 179 -11.78 23.01 23.71
C VAL A 179 -11.02 23.73 22.60
N VAL A 180 -10.94 23.13 21.38
CA VAL A 180 -10.23 23.69 20.22
C VAL A 180 -10.91 24.93 19.62
N GLY A 181 -12.12 25.25 20.05
CA GLY A 181 -12.94 26.35 19.55
C GLY A 181 -14.07 25.86 18.64
N THR A 182 -13.79 25.36 17.44
CA THR A 182 -14.81 24.84 16.54
C THR A 182 -14.44 23.43 16.01
N PRO A 183 -15.43 22.59 15.66
CA PRO A 183 -15.19 21.18 15.30
C PRO A 183 -14.20 20.99 14.15
N GLY A 184 -14.34 21.79 13.10
CA GLY A 184 -13.48 21.71 11.93
C GLY A 184 -12.05 22.22 12.16
N SER A 185 -11.77 22.89 13.27
CA SER A 185 -10.44 23.38 13.67
C SER A 185 -9.60 22.31 14.38
N SER A 186 -10.18 21.16 14.76
CA SER A 186 -9.40 20.07 15.35
C SER A 186 -8.31 19.59 14.39
N TRP A 187 -7.12 19.24 14.90
CA TRP A 187 -6.01 18.83 14.04
C TRP A 187 -6.36 17.63 13.14
N PRO A 188 -7.13 16.59 13.57
CA PRO A 188 -7.48 15.49 12.68
C PRO A 188 -8.43 15.92 11.57
N ALA A 189 -9.35 16.88 11.83
CA ALA A 189 -10.23 17.43 10.80
C ALA A 189 -9.44 18.22 9.75
N GLN A 190 -8.44 18.98 10.16
CA GLN A 190 -7.56 19.69 9.23
C GLN A 190 -6.71 18.74 8.39
N VAL A 191 -6.11 17.70 8.99
CA VAL A 191 -5.34 16.66 8.29
C VAL A 191 -6.23 15.93 7.28
N SER A 192 -7.44 15.50 7.69
CA SER A 192 -8.35 14.77 6.79
C SER A 192 -8.76 15.62 5.58
N ARG A 193 -9.06 16.92 5.78
CA ARG A 193 -9.35 17.84 4.67
C ARG A 193 -8.17 18.02 3.72
N ALA A 194 -6.98 18.23 4.26
CA ALA A 194 -5.76 18.40 3.46
C ALA A 194 -5.44 17.17 2.61
N LEU A 195 -5.76 15.97 3.12
CA LEU A 195 -5.56 14.71 2.40
C LEU A 195 -6.77 14.30 1.53
N GLY A 196 -7.88 15.03 1.58
CA GLY A 196 -9.12 14.67 0.90
C GLY A 196 -9.76 13.38 1.38
N LEU A 197 -9.57 13.04 2.67
CA LEU A 197 -10.09 11.84 3.33
C LEU A 197 -11.30 12.16 4.20
N ASP A 198 -12.18 11.17 4.40
CA ASP A 198 -13.14 11.21 5.50
C ASP A 198 -12.41 11.08 6.85
N LEU A 199 -12.98 11.60 7.94
CA LEU A 199 -12.42 11.45 9.28
C LEU A 199 -13.21 10.43 10.10
N VAL A 200 -12.55 9.43 10.65
CA VAL A 200 -13.06 8.59 11.73
C VAL A 200 -12.27 8.91 12.99
N ASN A 201 -12.82 9.79 13.84
CA ASN A 201 -12.17 10.20 15.07
C ASN A 201 -12.64 9.32 16.24
N GLN A 202 -11.84 8.36 16.66
CA GLN A 202 -12.11 7.49 17.82
C GLN A 202 -11.32 7.89 19.08
N ALA A 203 -10.91 9.13 19.16
CA ALA A 203 -10.29 9.68 20.37
C ALA A 203 -11.32 9.91 21.49
N ILE A 204 -10.88 9.78 22.74
CA ILE A 204 -11.71 9.91 23.95
C ILE A 204 -11.00 10.82 24.95
N ALA A 205 -11.63 11.93 25.32
CA ALA A 205 -11.06 12.87 26.27
C ALA A 205 -10.70 12.20 27.64
N GLY A 206 -9.50 12.47 28.13
CA GLY A 206 -8.97 11.93 29.36
C GLY A 206 -8.57 10.45 29.31
N HIS A 207 -8.54 9.85 28.10
CA HIS A 207 -8.17 8.45 27.93
C HIS A 207 -6.65 8.26 27.76
N HIS A 208 -6.20 7.02 27.85
CA HIS A 208 -4.82 6.58 27.80
C HIS A 208 -4.68 5.33 26.92
N PHE A 209 -3.50 4.77 26.77
CA PHE A 209 -3.27 3.50 26.05
C PHE A 209 -4.02 2.35 26.74
N ASP A 210 -5.20 2.04 26.23
CA ASP A 210 -6.03 0.93 26.70
C ASP A 210 -6.38 -0.01 25.54
N VAL A 211 -5.80 -1.21 25.53
CA VAL A 211 -6.02 -2.24 24.51
C VAL A 211 -7.50 -2.65 24.37
N HIS A 212 -8.33 -2.40 25.40
CA HIS A 212 -9.76 -2.72 25.38
C HIS A 212 -10.55 -1.83 24.41
N THR A 213 -10.09 -0.59 24.18
CA THR A 213 -10.70 0.32 23.20
C THR A 213 -10.48 -0.11 21.75
N LEU A 214 -9.55 -1.02 21.49
CA LEU A 214 -9.40 -1.64 20.19
C LEU A 214 -10.41 -2.77 19.91
N ARG A 215 -11.26 -3.13 20.88
CA ARG A 215 -12.30 -4.16 20.69
C ARG A 215 -13.43 -3.63 19.81
N GLY A 216 -14.01 -4.51 18.98
CA GLY A 216 -15.18 -4.16 18.15
C GLY A 216 -14.86 -3.38 16.87
N MET A 217 -13.59 -3.22 16.51
CA MET A 217 -13.14 -2.58 15.24
C MET A 217 -13.30 -3.48 14.00
N LYS A 218 -14.25 -4.45 14.02
CA LYS A 218 -14.40 -5.40 12.91
C LYS A 218 -14.73 -4.69 11.58
N LEU A 219 -15.63 -3.72 11.61
CA LEU A 219 -16.02 -2.96 10.41
C LEU A 219 -14.84 -2.15 9.84
N LEU A 220 -13.99 -1.60 10.70
CA LEU A 220 -12.79 -0.88 10.27
C LEU A 220 -11.73 -1.82 9.67
N ARG A 221 -11.71 -3.10 10.08
CA ARG A 221 -10.84 -4.12 9.47
C ARG A 221 -11.35 -4.61 8.12
N GLU A 222 -12.65 -4.67 7.94
CA GLU A 222 -13.30 -5.05 6.68
C GLU A 222 -13.18 -3.95 5.63
N ASN A 223 -13.14 -2.69 6.07
CA ASN A 223 -12.83 -1.52 5.27
C ASN A 223 -11.71 -0.74 5.97
N PRO A 224 -10.43 -1.09 5.73
CA PRO A 224 -9.32 -0.52 6.49
C PRO A 224 -9.13 0.98 6.21
N PRO A 225 -8.66 1.76 7.22
CA PRO A 225 -8.32 3.16 7.02
C PRO A 225 -7.16 3.31 6.03
N ALA A 226 -7.15 4.42 5.32
CA ALA A 226 -6.06 4.79 4.43
C ALA A 226 -4.77 5.12 5.23
N VAL A 227 -4.94 5.71 6.42
CA VAL A 227 -3.88 6.00 7.37
C VAL A 227 -4.44 6.02 8.80
N ILE A 228 -3.64 5.59 9.77
CA ILE A 228 -3.95 5.66 11.20
C ILE A 228 -2.97 6.63 11.86
N VAL A 229 -3.50 7.55 12.66
CA VAL A 229 -2.68 8.41 13.54
C VAL A 229 -3.08 8.18 14.99
N VAL A 230 -2.08 7.86 15.81
CA VAL A 230 -2.22 7.61 17.26
C VAL A 230 -1.55 8.73 18.03
N ALA A 231 -2.26 9.40 18.92
CA ALA A 231 -1.74 10.49 19.75
C ALA A 231 -2.22 10.33 21.19
N TYR A 232 -1.58 9.42 21.91
CA TYR A 232 -1.72 9.19 23.36
C TYR A 232 -0.41 9.50 24.08
N GLY A 233 -0.39 9.31 25.38
CA GLY A 233 0.79 9.38 26.23
C GLY A 233 0.76 10.53 27.24
N THR A 234 0.04 11.62 26.95
CA THR A 234 -0.03 12.75 27.88
C THR A 234 -0.80 12.41 29.17
N ASN A 235 -1.90 11.66 29.07
CA ASN A 235 -2.65 11.16 30.23
C ASN A 235 -1.97 9.98 30.91
N ASP A 236 -1.31 9.10 30.11
CA ASP A 236 -0.50 8.01 30.61
C ASP A 236 0.60 8.56 31.55
N TRP A 237 1.36 9.56 31.07
CA TRP A 237 2.36 10.23 31.90
C TRP A 237 1.78 10.91 33.14
N ALA A 238 0.61 11.53 33.01
CA ALA A 238 0.03 12.31 34.13
C ALA A 238 -0.60 11.44 35.23
N HIS A 239 -1.12 10.26 34.90
CA HIS A 239 -2.03 9.51 35.76
C HIS A 239 -1.63 8.05 36.02
N THR A 240 -0.54 7.52 35.39
CA THR A 240 -0.05 6.18 35.70
C THR A 240 0.93 6.24 36.87
N ASP A 241 0.79 5.34 37.84
CA ASP A 241 1.59 5.33 39.05
C ASP A 241 2.98 4.69 38.86
N SER A 242 3.11 3.72 37.95
CA SER A 242 4.38 3.03 37.69
C SER A 242 4.86 3.21 36.24
N ALA A 243 6.17 3.31 36.05
CA ALA A 243 6.80 3.40 34.75
C ALA A 243 6.65 2.08 33.95
N GLU A 244 6.67 0.96 34.66
CA GLU A 244 6.50 -0.38 34.10
C GLU A 244 5.11 -0.57 33.50
N ASP A 245 4.05 -0.19 34.22
CA ASP A 245 2.66 -0.27 33.72
C ASP A 245 2.45 0.62 32.50
N LEU A 246 3.08 1.80 32.49
CA LEU A 246 3.02 2.75 31.37
C LEU A 246 3.63 2.11 30.10
N VAL A 247 4.82 1.54 30.20
CA VAL A 247 5.49 0.84 29.08
C VAL A 247 4.66 -0.37 28.64
N GLU A 248 4.17 -1.19 29.56
CA GLU A 248 3.37 -2.37 29.23
C GLU A 248 2.09 -1.99 28.48
N ASN A 249 1.37 -0.97 28.94
CA ASN A 249 0.13 -0.51 28.28
C ASN A 249 0.39 0.01 26.86
N MET A 250 1.45 0.82 26.66
CA MET A 250 1.88 1.29 25.34
C MET A 250 2.24 0.13 24.42
N SER A 251 3.12 -0.77 24.87
CA SER A 251 3.58 -1.91 24.08
C SER A 251 2.43 -2.82 23.66
N ARG A 252 1.53 -3.16 24.58
CA ARG A 252 0.35 -4.00 24.31
C ARG A 252 -0.62 -3.35 23.34
N TYR A 253 -0.87 -2.04 23.49
CA TYR A 253 -1.77 -1.30 22.62
C TYR A 253 -1.21 -1.24 21.19
N LEU A 254 0.03 -0.76 21.05
CA LEU A 254 0.68 -0.58 19.74
C LEU A 254 0.88 -1.92 19.01
N ALA A 255 1.33 -2.96 19.73
CA ALA A 255 1.46 -4.29 19.14
C ALA A 255 0.11 -4.84 18.63
N LYS A 256 -0.98 -4.62 19.42
CA LYS A 256 -2.31 -5.08 19.01
C LYS A 256 -2.89 -4.25 17.86
N LEU A 257 -2.60 -2.98 17.80
CA LEU A 257 -3.00 -2.12 16.69
C LEU A 257 -2.26 -2.53 15.40
N ALA A 258 -0.94 -2.70 15.47
CA ALA A 258 -0.10 -3.16 14.36
C ALA A 258 -0.55 -4.53 13.80
N ASP A 259 -0.85 -5.49 14.69
CA ASP A 259 -1.41 -6.80 14.32
C ASP A 259 -2.75 -6.69 13.57
N ARG A 260 -3.59 -5.73 13.95
CA ARG A 260 -4.93 -5.55 13.36
C ARG A 260 -4.93 -4.85 12.02
N PHE A 261 -4.02 -3.92 11.83
CA PHE A 261 -3.94 -3.05 10.68
C PHE A 261 -2.55 -3.13 10.05
N CYS A 262 -2.07 -4.36 9.86
CA CYS A 262 -0.73 -4.65 9.36
C CYS A 262 -0.42 -4.04 7.98
N ASP A 263 -1.46 -3.72 7.21
CA ASP A 263 -1.35 -3.17 5.86
C ASP A 263 -1.63 -1.65 5.80
N THR A 264 -1.93 -1.03 6.95
CA THR A 264 -2.22 0.40 7.03
C THR A 264 -1.05 1.15 7.61
N PRO A 265 -0.59 2.25 7.02
CA PRO A 265 0.41 3.12 7.65
C PRO A 265 -0.07 3.64 9.00
N ILE A 266 0.72 3.41 10.05
CA ILE A 266 0.40 3.85 11.41
C ILE A 266 1.46 4.86 11.84
N TYR A 267 1.01 6.06 12.22
CA TYR A 267 1.83 7.14 12.76
C TYR A 267 1.52 7.31 14.23
N VAL A 268 2.55 7.30 15.07
CA VAL A 268 2.44 7.46 16.51
C VAL A 268 3.09 8.77 16.91
N LEU A 269 2.27 9.70 17.39
CA LEU A 269 2.72 11.00 17.88
C LEU A 269 3.04 10.90 19.37
N SER A 270 4.22 11.36 19.77
CA SER A 270 4.49 11.56 21.21
C SER A 270 3.70 12.76 21.75
N PRO A 271 3.58 12.89 23.09
CA PRO A 271 2.86 14.02 23.69
C PRO A 271 3.40 15.37 23.22
N VAL A 272 2.49 16.32 22.97
CA VAL A 272 2.82 17.73 22.79
C VAL A 272 3.23 18.35 24.13
N TRP A 273 3.80 19.57 24.09
CA TRP A 273 4.14 20.32 25.29
C TRP A 273 2.91 20.54 26.21
N ARG A 274 3.16 20.61 27.51
CA ARG A 274 2.17 20.96 28.55
C ARG A 274 2.82 21.80 29.64
N ALA A 275 2.03 22.70 30.26
CA ALA A 275 2.57 23.70 31.21
C ALA A 275 3.06 23.11 32.53
N ASP A 276 2.63 21.89 32.88
CA ASP A 276 3.01 21.17 34.10
C ASP A 276 4.07 20.09 33.85
N ILE A 277 4.87 20.26 32.78
CA ILE A 277 5.91 19.32 32.39
C ILE A 277 7.00 19.12 33.46
N ASP A 278 7.24 20.16 34.28
CA ASP A 278 8.25 20.13 35.35
C ASP A 278 7.70 19.62 36.69
N GLU A 279 6.39 19.32 36.78
CA GLU A 279 5.81 18.78 37.98
C GLU A 279 6.21 17.32 38.20
N PRO A 280 6.63 16.95 39.43
CA PRO A 280 7.02 15.57 39.73
C PRO A 280 5.83 14.62 39.58
N ARG A 281 6.07 13.46 38.96
CA ARG A 281 5.09 12.37 38.82
C ARG A 281 5.45 11.20 39.74
N PRO A 282 4.48 10.35 40.13
CA PRO A 282 4.73 9.21 41.03
C PRO A 282 5.80 8.26 40.51
N HIS A 283 5.82 8.00 39.16
CA HIS A 283 6.80 7.15 38.51
C HIS A 283 8.19 7.79 38.28
N GLY A 284 8.38 9.08 38.66
CA GLY A 284 9.67 9.76 38.56
C GLY A 284 10.25 9.99 37.17
N ARG A 285 9.42 9.93 36.12
CA ARG A 285 9.82 10.13 34.73
C ARG A 285 9.28 11.44 34.17
N ASP A 286 10.06 12.11 33.34
CA ASP A 286 9.63 13.31 32.61
C ASP A 286 8.81 12.95 31.35
N LEU A 287 8.24 13.96 30.72
CA LEU A 287 7.43 13.75 29.51
C LEU A 287 8.30 13.32 28.30
N ALA A 288 9.55 13.77 28.23
CA ALA A 288 10.48 13.40 27.19
C ALA A 288 10.80 11.89 27.19
N TRP A 289 10.86 11.28 28.39
CA TRP A 289 11.02 9.84 28.52
C TRP A 289 9.85 9.07 27.87
N VAL A 290 8.61 9.56 27.94
CA VAL A 290 7.47 8.94 27.24
C VAL A 290 7.69 8.96 25.73
N GLY A 291 8.21 10.07 25.21
CA GLY A 291 8.59 10.18 23.78
C GLY A 291 9.64 9.15 23.38
N SER A 292 10.68 8.94 24.22
CA SER A 292 11.73 7.95 23.95
C SER A 292 11.18 6.51 23.94
N VAL A 293 10.30 6.17 24.90
CA VAL A 293 9.65 4.84 24.94
C VAL A 293 8.80 4.61 23.69
N LEU A 294 8.02 5.62 23.26
CA LEU A 294 7.22 5.52 22.05
C LEU A 294 8.08 5.37 20.79
N CYS A 295 9.22 6.07 20.73
CA CYS A 295 10.18 5.94 19.64
C CYS A 295 10.74 4.51 19.54
N ASP A 296 11.18 3.93 20.67
CA ASP A 296 11.71 2.58 20.75
C ASP A 296 10.66 1.54 20.38
N GLU A 297 9.43 1.69 20.86
CA GLU A 297 8.31 0.80 20.53
C GLU A 297 7.91 0.89 19.04
N CYS A 298 7.92 2.09 18.47
CA CYS A 298 7.68 2.27 17.04
C CYS A 298 8.75 1.59 16.21
N ALA A 299 10.03 1.74 16.58
CA ALA A 299 11.14 1.06 15.90
C ALA A 299 11.02 -0.48 16.01
N ARG A 300 10.63 -1.00 17.17
CA ARG A 300 10.42 -2.44 17.40
C ARG A 300 9.26 -3.02 16.58
N LEU A 301 8.20 -2.23 16.36
CA LEU A 301 6.96 -2.66 15.70
C LEU A 301 6.88 -2.22 14.23
N ASP A 302 7.92 -1.56 13.71
CA ASP A 302 7.94 -0.98 12.36
C ASP A 302 6.78 0.02 12.14
N LEU A 303 6.59 0.93 13.09
CA LEU A 303 5.62 2.00 13.06
C LEU A 303 6.33 3.35 12.83
N ASN A 304 5.60 4.33 12.30
CA ASN A 304 6.16 5.66 12.07
C ASN A 304 6.06 6.52 13.33
N TYR A 305 7.17 6.94 13.90
CA TYR A 305 7.23 7.85 15.03
C TYR A 305 7.23 9.31 14.56
N VAL A 306 6.49 10.16 15.27
CA VAL A 306 6.47 11.62 15.09
C VAL A 306 6.68 12.28 16.47
N ASP A 307 7.69 13.13 16.57
CA ASP A 307 7.94 13.89 17.80
C ASP A 307 6.88 14.98 18.01
N GLY A 308 5.97 14.75 18.97
CA GLY A 308 4.89 15.66 19.29
C GLY A 308 5.38 17.01 19.84
N THR A 309 6.56 17.07 20.48
CA THR A 309 7.11 18.32 21.02
C THR A 309 7.48 19.32 19.92
N SER A 310 7.72 18.85 18.70
CA SER A 310 7.99 19.69 17.54
C SER A 310 6.72 20.23 16.86
N LEU A 311 5.53 19.65 17.16
CA LEU A 311 4.29 19.97 16.47
C LEU A 311 3.60 21.23 16.97
N VAL A 312 3.71 21.53 18.27
CA VAL A 312 3.11 22.74 18.88
C VAL A 312 4.17 23.43 19.73
N PRO A 313 4.49 24.71 19.46
CA PRO A 313 5.44 25.45 20.27
C PRO A 313 5.05 25.49 21.76
N ALA A 314 6.05 25.54 22.64
CA ALA A 314 5.89 25.65 24.08
C ALA A 314 5.47 27.09 24.51
N ASP A 315 4.40 27.57 23.89
CA ASP A 315 3.81 28.90 24.16
C ASP A 315 2.37 28.75 24.68
N ARG A 316 2.14 29.16 25.90
CA ARG A 316 0.80 29.13 26.55
C ARG A 316 -0.29 29.82 25.71
N ALA A 317 0.07 30.77 24.85
CA ALA A 317 -0.86 31.47 23.98
C ALA A 317 -1.52 30.56 22.94
N LEU A 318 -0.89 29.45 22.60
CA LEU A 318 -1.39 28.45 21.66
C LEU A 318 -2.25 27.36 22.31
N TYR A 319 -2.53 27.47 23.59
CA TYR A 319 -3.33 26.51 24.36
C TYR A 319 -4.57 27.18 24.92
N ALA A 320 -5.74 26.61 24.63
CA ALA A 320 -7.04 27.18 25.02
C ALA A 320 -7.20 27.33 26.54
N ASP A 321 -6.76 26.32 27.30
CA ASP A 321 -6.71 26.35 28.78
C ASP A 321 -5.37 26.89 29.32
N GLY A 322 -4.48 27.38 28.42
CA GLY A 322 -3.15 27.87 28.78
C GLY A 322 -2.20 26.79 29.28
N ARG A 323 -2.56 25.53 29.24
CA ARG A 323 -1.86 24.43 29.90
C ARG A 323 -1.62 23.19 29.08
N LEU A 324 -2.64 22.63 28.44
CA LEU A 324 -2.59 21.30 27.87
C LEU A 324 -3.26 21.19 26.47
N HIS A 325 -4.42 21.84 26.29
CA HIS A 325 -5.22 21.67 25.11
C HIS A 325 -4.91 22.77 24.09
N PRO A 326 -4.31 22.42 22.91
CA PRO A 326 -4.09 23.40 21.85
C PRO A 326 -5.39 24.09 21.44
N ASP A 327 -5.36 25.41 21.27
CA ASP A 327 -6.42 26.18 20.65
C ASP A 327 -6.44 25.98 19.13
N ALA A 328 -7.26 26.71 18.39
CA ALA A 328 -7.34 26.59 16.93
C ALA A 328 -5.99 26.82 16.22
N ALA A 329 -5.16 27.77 16.72
CA ALA A 329 -3.84 28.04 16.16
C ALA A 329 -2.84 26.93 16.51
N GLY A 330 -2.83 26.46 17.75
CA GLY A 330 -2.03 25.32 18.19
C GLY A 330 -2.40 24.03 17.45
N ALA A 331 -3.69 23.78 17.23
CA ALA A 331 -4.18 22.65 16.46
C ALA A 331 -3.79 22.76 14.97
N THR A 332 -3.72 23.98 14.42
CA THR A 332 -3.25 24.22 13.05
C THR A 332 -1.75 23.92 12.92
N ASN A 333 -0.93 24.32 13.89
CA ASN A 333 0.49 23.96 13.91
C ASN A 333 0.67 22.44 13.97
N MET A 334 -0.08 21.77 14.84
CA MET A 334 -0.06 20.30 14.95
C MET A 334 -0.46 19.63 13.61
N ALA A 335 -1.54 20.09 12.99
CA ALA A 335 -1.99 19.58 11.72
C ALA A 335 -0.94 19.77 10.61
N ALA A 336 -0.32 20.95 10.54
CA ALA A 336 0.71 21.26 9.55
C ALA A 336 1.92 20.30 9.66
N GLY A 337 2.43 20.06 10.86
CA GLY A 337 3.54 19.13 11.07
C GLY A 337 3.18 17.67 10.76
N VAL A 338 1.95 17.24 11.08
CA VAL A 338 1.46 15.91 10.70
C VAL A 338 1.32 15.79 9.18
N ILE A 339 0.76 16.79 8.49
CA ILE A 339 0.62 16.83 7.03
C ILE A 339 2.00 16.77 6.37
N GLU A 340 2.95 17.60 6.82
CA GLU A 340 4.32 17.62 6.30
C GLU A 340 4.98 16.23 6.40
N ARG A 341 4.83 15.57 7.56
CA ARG A 341 5.37 14.22 7.75
C ARG A 341 4.71 13.19 6.82
N LEU A 342 3.38 13.22 6.68
CA LEU A 342 2.66 12.32 5.79
C LEU A 342 3.02 12.56 4.32
N GLN A 343 3.27 13.82 3.93
CA GLN A 343 3.74 14.17 2.59
C GLN A 343 5.17 13.69 2.35
N HIS A 344 6.07 13.92 3.30
CA HIS A 344 7.45 13.46 3.23
C HIS A 344 7.53 11.92 3.04
N ASP A 345 6.67 11.19 3.72
CA ASP A 345 6.61 9.72 3.64
C ASP A 345 5.80 9.21 2.42
N GLY A 346 5.41 10.09 1.50
CA GLY A 346 4.70 9.74 0.26
C GLY A 346 3.23 9.32 0.45
N ILE A 347 2.65 9.51 1.65
CA ILE A 347 1.26 9.13 1.90
C ILE A 347 0.28 9.92 1.02
N THR A 348 0.56 11.20 0.76
CA THR A 348 -0.25 12.02 -0.14
C THR A 348 -0.20 11.54 -1.59
N GLU A 349 0.92 10.98 -2.04
CA GLU A 349 1.05 10.35 -3.35
C GLU A 349 0.28 9.03 -3.41
N LEU A 350 0.35 8.23 -2.34
CA LEU A 350 -0.45 7.00 -2.19
C LEU A 350 -1.96 7.29 -2.17
N LEU A 351 -2.38 8.40 -1.56
CA LEU A 351 -3.79 8.80 -1.42
C LEU A 351 -4.25 9.71 -2.56
N GLY A 352 -3.36 10.53 -3.11
CA GLY A 352 -3.62 11.50 -4.19
C GLY A 352 -3.33 10.96 -5.58
N GLY A 353 -2.74 9.78 -5.68
CA GLY A 353 -2.62 9.05 -6.94
C GLY A 353 -4.02 8.86 -7.51
N ARG A 354 -4.26 9.59 -8.58
CA ARG A 354 -5.52 9.73 -9.30
C ARG A 354 -6.36 8.46 -9.21
N HIS A 355 -7.46 8.48 -8.44
CA HIS A 355 -8.45 7.39 -8.42
C HIS A 355 -9.05 7.06 -9.79
N ASP A 356 -8.68 7.81 -10.81
CA ASP A 356 -9.00 7.58 -12.21
C ASP A 356 -7.94 6.79 -12.97
N GLU A 357 -6.78 6.51 -12.40
CA GLU A 357 -5.79 5.66 -13.06
C GLU A 357 -6.25 4.18 -13.04
N PRO A 358 -6.14 3.49 -14.18
CA PRO A 358 -6.53 2.07 -14.29
C PRO A 358 -5.89 1.19 -13.21
N ARG A 359 -4.67 1.51 -12.81
CA ARG A 359 -3.91 0.83 -11.76
C ARG A 359 -4.56 0.95 -10.38
N ALA A 360 -4.92 2.15 -9.93
CA ALA A 360 -5.54 2.36 -8.61
C ALA A 360 -6.90 1.65 -8.50
N ARG A 361 -7.68 1.63 -9.60
CA ARG A 361 -8.90 0.83 -9.68
C ARG A 361 -8.63 -0.67 -9.61
N ALA A 362 -7.62 -1.14 -10.33
CA ALA A 362 -7.23 -2.53 -10.36
C ALA A 362 -6.82 -3.02 -8.97
N ASP A 363 -6.01 -2.25 -8.26
CA ASP A 363 -5.56 -2.56 -6.91
C ASP A 363 -6.72 -2.56 -5.91
N ALA A 364 -7.56 -1.53 -5.90
CA ALA A 364 -8.74 -1.46 -5.06
C ALA A 364 -9.71 -2.64 -5.30
N GLN A 365 -9.95 -3.02 -6.56
CA GLN A 365 -10.78 -4.17 -6.91
C GLN A 365 -10.16 -5.50 -6.49
N THR A 366 -8.83 -5.60 -6.56
CA THR A 366 -8.09 -6.79 -6.15
C THR A 366 -8.17 -6.98 -4.64
N LEU A 367 -7.95 -5.92 -3.85
CA LEU A 367 -7.98 -5.95 -2.39
C LEU A 367 -9.36 -6.31 -1.80
N LEU A 368 -10.44 -6.12 -2.57
CA LEU A 368 -11.80 -6.55 -2.18
C LEU A 368 -12.01 -8.08 -2.30
N ARG A 369 -11.12 -8.80 -2.98
CA ARG A 369 -11.27 -10.25 -3.20
C ARG A 369 -10.75 -11.04 -2.02
N VAL A 370 -11.45 -12.13 -1.67
CA VAL A 370 -11.00 -13.06 -0.63
C VAL A 370 -9.70 -13.74 -1.06
N GLY A 371 -8.70 -13.69 -0.18
CA GLY A 371 -7.37 -14.27 -0.46
C GLY A 371 -6.40 -13.33 -1.20
N ALA A 372 -6.79 -12.09 -1.49
CA ALA A 372 -5.86 -11.12 -2.05
C ALA A 372 -4.64 -10.94 -1.11
N PRO A 373 -3.40 -11.04 -1.64
CA PRO A 373 -2.22 -10.83 -0.83
C PRO A 373 -2.18 -9.38 -0.35
N ARG A 374 -1.69 -9.20 0.88
CA ARG A 374 -1.51 -7.89 1.50
C ARG A 374 -0.03 -7.61 1.69
N ARG A 375 0.33 -6.63 2.53
CA ARG A 375 1.71 -6.23 2.78
C ARG A 375 2.62 -7.43 3.05
N GLN A 376 3.75 -7.51 2.34
CA GLN A 376 4.75 -8.57 2.45
C GLN A 376 5.95 -8.03 3.23
N ARG A 377 5.92 -8.11 4.55
CA ARG A 377 7.00 -7.63 5.44
C ARG A 377 8.34 -8.30 5.15
N GLU A 378 8.30 -9.56 4.77
CA GLU A 378 9.46 -10.37 4.43
C GLU A 378 10.20 -9.80 3.21
N LEU A 379 9.46 -9.31 2.21
CA LEU A 379 10.04 -8.66 1.04
C LEU A 379 10.74 -7.34 1.42
N GLU A 380 10.13 -6.52 2.27
CA GLU A 380 10.74 -5.29 2.76
C GLU A 380 12.00 -5.57 3.59
N GLN A 381 12.00 -6.66 4.37
CA GLN A 381 13.19 -7.10 5.11
C GLN A 381 14.31 -7.53 4.16
N ALA A 382 14.01 -8.27 3.09
CA ALA A 382 14.98 -8.66 2.08
C ALA A 382 15.60 -7.44 1.40
N VAL A 383 14.79 -6.44 1.01
CA VAL A 383 15.26 -5.17 0.45
C VAL A 383 16.22 -4.46 1.42
N ARG A 384 15.85 -4.34 2.71
CA ARG A 384 16.71 -3.73 3.73
C ARG A 384 18.01 -4.50 3.96
N THR A 385 17.97 -5.83 3.87
CA THR A 385 19.15 -6.68 4.01
C THR A 385 20.13 -6.44 2.87
N ILE A 386 19.68 -6.42 1.62
CA ILE A 386 20.52 -6.12 0.46
C ILE A 386 21.12 -4.70 0.56
N TRP A 387 20.30 -3.69 0.93
CA TRP A 387 20.78 -2.34 1.19
C TRP A 387 21.91 -2.34 2.24
N ARG A 388 21.69 -3.05 3.38
CA ARG A 388 22.66 -3.13 4.47
C ARG A 388 23.99 -3.79 4.06
N LEU A 389 23.94 -4.82 3.22
CA LEU A 389 25.14 -5.50 2.71
C LEU A 389 26.03 -4.56 1.88
N ARG A 390 25.44 -3.59 1.19
CA ARG A 390 26.17 -2.64 0.33
C ARG A 390 26.65 -1.38 1.04
N GLN A 391 26.32 -1.17 2.33
CA GLN A 391 26.80 -0.01 3.08
C GLN A 391 28.32 -0.03 3.28
N PRO A 392 28.99 1.10 3.61
CA PRO A 392 30.45 1.18 3.82
C PRO A 392 30.98 0.15 4.82
N ASP A 393 30.20 -0.14 5.86
CA ASP A 393 30.45 -1.16 6.91
C ASP A 393 29.73 -2.49 6.65
N GLY A 394 29.22 -2.70 5.43
CA GLY A 394 28.56 -3.93 4.98
C GLY A 394 29.54 -4.97 4.47
N CYS A 395 29.06 -5.89 3.61
CA CYS A 395 29.85 -6.97 3.06
C CYS A 395 30.92 -6.45 2.06
N PRO A 396 32.20 -6.80 2.23
CA PRO A 396 33.25 -6.37 1.31
C PRO A 396 33.05 -6.83 -0.14
N TRP A 397 32.36 -7.96 -0.34
CA TRP A 397 32.09 -8.52 -1.66
C TRP A 397 30.89 -7.80 -2.33
N ASP A 398 29.75 -7.66 -1.62
CA ASP A 398 28.54 -7.08 -2.18
C ASP A 398 28.69 -5.61 -2.58
N LYS A 399 29.40 -4.82 -1.77
CA LYS A 399 29.55 -3.38 -2.01
C LYS A 399 30.36 -3.01 -3.24
N VAL A 400 31.18 -3.92 -3.78
CA VAL A 400 32.00 -3.68 -4.98
C VAL A 400 31.38 -4.22 -6.25
N GLN A 401 30.24 -4.93 -6.15
CA GLN A 401 29.57 -5.48 -7.32
C GLN A 401 28.97 -4.39 -8.19
N THR A 402 28.98 -4.66 -9.49
CA THR A 402 28.38 -3.85 -10.54
C THR A 402 27.44 -4.70 -11.37
N HIS A 403 26.57 -4.08 -12.19
CA HIS A 403 25.72 -4.81 -13.12
C HIS A 403 26.50 -5.80 -14.00
N GLU A 404 27.69 -5.39 -14.44
CA GLU A 404 28.53 -6.21 -15.31
C GLU A 404 29.16 -7.39 -14.57
N SER A 405 29.55 -7.22 -13.29
CA SER A 405 30.23 -8.28 -12.54
C SER A 405 29.30 -9.44 -12.18
N ILE A 406 28.00 -9.16 -11.95
CA ILE A 406 27.01 -10.16 -11.50
C ILE A 406 26.00 -10.60 -12.57
N LYS A 407 26.10 -10.09 -13.80
CA LYS A 407 25.17 -10.46 -14.88
C LYS A 407 25.11 -11.95 -15.18
N LYS A 408 26.24 -12.69 -14.96
CA LYS A 408 26.25 -14.14 -15.18
C LYS A 408 25.46 -14.88 -14.10
N ASN A 409 25.52 -14.43 -12.85
CA ASN A 409 24.80 -15.04 -11.74
C ASN A 409 23.29 -14.99 -11.99
N MET A 410 22.75 -13.89 -12.53
CA MET A 410 21.33 -13.80 -12.88
C MET A 410 20.90 -14.89 -13.88
N ILE A 411 21.77 -15.30 -14.81
CA ILE A 411 21.50 -16.38 -15.75
C ILE A 411 21.62 -17.74 -15.05
N GLU A 412 22.62 -17.92 -14.21
CA GLU A 412 22.88 -19.12 -13.44
C GLU A 412 21.68 -19.47 -12.55
N GLU A 413 21.27 -18.55 -11.66
CA GLU A 413 20.11 -18.73 -10.79
C GLU A 413 18.80 -19.02 -11.58
N ALA A 414 18.63 -18.37 -12.74
CA ALA A 414 17.47 -18.65 -13.59
C ALA A 414 17.47 -20.08 -14.14
N TYR A 415 18.64 -20.65 -14.45
CA TYR A 415 18.76 -22.03 -14.91
C TYR A 415 18.61 -23.03 -13.76
N GLU A 416 19.14 -22.74 -12.58
CA GLU A 416 18.97 -23.57 -11.37
C GLU A 416 17.49 -23.65 -10.97
N ALA A 417 16.78 -22.53 -11.05
CA ALA A 417 15.33 -22.52 -10.87
C ALA A 417 14.60 -23.40 -11.92
N VAL A 418 15.05 -23.39 -13.17
CA VAL A 418 14.47 -24.27 -14.23
C VAL A 418 14.77 -25.74 -13.94
N ASP A 419 15.99 -26.07 -13.51
CA ASP A 419 16.37 -27.45 -13.16
C ASP A 419 15.52 -27.96 -11.98
N ALA A 420 15.26 -27.13 -10.95
CA ALA A 420 14.37 -27.46 -9.85
C ALA A 420 12.90 -27.70 -10.31
N ILE A 421 12.41 -26.94 -11.29
CA ILE A 421 11.09 -27.16 -11.90
C ILE A 421 11.05 -28.49 -12.64
N GLU A 422 12.06 -28.80 -13.45
CA GLU A 422 12.14 -30.05 -14.22
C GLU A 422 12.25 -31.28 -13.29
N ALA A 423 12.95 -31.13 -12.17
CA ALA A 423 13.04 -32.17 -11.15
C ALA A 423 11.75 -32.35 -10.31
N GLY A 424 10.83 -31.41 -10.35
CA GLY A 424 9.62 -31.38 -9.52
C GLY A 424 9.92 -31.17 -8.02
N ASP A 425 11.09 -30.60 -7.68
CA ASP A 425 11.52 -30.35 -6.30
C ASP A 425 11.07 -28.97 -5.82
N ALA A 426 9.96 -28.93 -5.11
CA ALA A 426 9.39 -27.69 -4.59
C ALA A 426 10.25 -27.00 -3.52
N VAL A 427 11.10 -27.75 -2.80
CA VAL A 427 11.97 -27.17 -1.77
C VAL A 427 13.14 -26.46 -2.43
N HIS A 428 13.80 -27.13 -3.38
CA HIS A 428 14.86 -26.56 -4.19
C HIS A 428 14.37 -25.38 -5.02
N LEU A 429 13.22 -25.51 -5.70
CA LEU A 429 12.61 -24.41 -6.46
C LEU A 429 12.39 -23.14 -5.60
N ARG A 430 11.97 -23.29 -4.33
CA ARG A 430 11.81 -22.15 -3.42
C ARG A 430 13.15 -21.48 -3.11
N GLU A 431 14.23 -22.23 -2.97
CA GLU A 431 15.59 -21.73 -2.77
C GLU A 431 16.03 -20.94 -3.99
N GLU A 432 15.97 -21.52 -5.17
CA GLU A 432 16.42 -20.91 -6.42
C GLU A 432 15.60 -19.67 -6.82
N LEU A 433 14.28 -19.66 -6.56
CA LEU A 433 13.48 -18.46 -6.74
C LEU A 433 13.87 -17.34 -5.76
N GLY A 434 14.37 -17.68 -4.58
CA GLY A 434 14.97 -16.73 -3.63
C GLY A 434 16.25 -16.12 -4.21
N ASP A 435 17.10 -16.91 -4.85
CA ASP A 435 18.36 -16.47 -5.43
C ASP A 435 18.12 -15.63 -6.72
N VAL A 436 17.14 -15.98 -7.55
CA VAL A 436 16.68 -15.11 -8.64
C VAL A 436 16.18 -13.76 -8.10
N LEU A 437 15.38 -13.75 -7.02
CA LEU A 437 14.93 -12.51 -6.39
C LEU A 437 16.10 -11.72 -5.81
N MET A 438 17.08 -12.36 -5.19
CA MET A 438 18.31 -11.74 -4.69
C MET A 438 19.04 -11.00 -5.82
N GLN A 439 19.19 -11.59 -7.01
CA GLN A 439 19.79 -10.93 -8.16
C GLN A 439 19.02 -9.66 -8.56
N VAL A 440 17.68 -9.72 -8.59
CA VAL A 440 16.84 -8.54 -8.89
C VAL A 440 17.06 -7.43 -7.85
N LEU A 441 17.03 -7.77 -6.56
CA LEU A 441 17.22 -6.82 -5.47
C LEU A 441 18.64 -6.21 -5.47
N LEU A 442 19.66 -7.02 -5.75
CA LEU A 442 21.06 -6.56 -5.80
C LEU A 442 21.28 -5.61 -6.98
N HIS A 443 20.77 -5.94 -8.17
CA HIS A 443 20.79 -5.03 -9.32
C HIS A 443 20.04 -3.73 -9.05
N ALA A 444 18.85 -3.80 -8.41
CA ALA A 444 18.09 -2.62 -8.02
C ALA A 444 18.86 -1.72 -7.04
N GLN A 445 19.57 -2.31 -6.08
CA GLN A 445 20.37 -1.56 -5.13
C GLN A 445 21.61 -0.93 -5.78
N ILE A 446 22.26 -1.62 -6.74
CA ILE A 446 23.37 -1.05 -7.53
C ILE A 446 22.90 0.19 -8.29
N ALA A 447 21.74 0.12 -8.94
CA ALA A 447 21.16 1.27 -9.64
C ALA A 447 20.78 2.42 -8.69
N ALA A 448 20.20 2.10 -7.52
CA ALA A 448 19.88 3.09 -6.50
C ALA A 448 21.12 3.79 -5.95
N ASP A 449 22.23 3.07 -5.72
CA ASP A 449 23.51 3.63 -5.30
C ASP A 449 24.08 4.59 -6.37
N ALA A 450 23.78 4.34 -7.66
CA ALA A 450 24.17 5.20 -8.78
C ALA A 450 23.16 6.36 -9.02
N GLY A 451 22.02 6.39 -8.35
CA GLY A 451 20.97 7.38 -8.53
C GLY A 451 20.17 7.22 -9.83
N GLU A 452 20.12 6.02 -10.40
CA GLU A 452 19.45 5.72 -11.66
C GLU A 452 17.97 5.36 -11.45
N PHE A 453 17.69 4.33 -10.68
CA PHE A 453 16.34 3.87 -10.31
C PHE A 453 16.38 3.02 -9.04
N THR A 454 15.21 2.76 -8.45
CA THR A 454 15.05 1.99 -7.21
C THR A 454 14.27 0.68 -7.45
N PHE A 455 14.25 -0.21 -6.45
CA PHE A 455 13.39 -1.40 -6.49
C PHE A 455 11.90 -1.02 -6.59
N ALA A 456 11.48 0.08 -5.98
CA ALA A 456 10.11 0.58 -6.08
C ALA A 456 9.74 0.97 -7.51
N ASP A 457 10.69 1.54 -8.28
CA ASP A 457 10.47 1.89 -9.69
C ASP A 457 10.29 0.62 -10.54
N ILE A 458 11.11 -0.42 -10.30
CA ILE A 458 10.95 -1.74 -10.96
C ILE A 458 9.55 -2.32 -10.70
N CYS A 459 9.10 -2.28 -9.44
CA CYS A 459 7.78 -2.79 -9.07
C CYS A 459 6.65 -1.99 -9.72
N ARG A 460 6.78 -0.66 -9.75
CA ARG A 460 5.81 0.25 -10.38
C ARG A 460 5.67 -0.03 -11.87
N ASP A 461 6.78 -0.07 -12.59
CA ASP A 461 6.81 -0.31 -14.02
C ASP A 461 6.25 -1.69 -14.38
N LEU A 462 6.56 -2.71 -13.56
CA LEU A 462 6.01 -4.05 -13.72
C LEU A 462 4.50 -4.06 -13.54
N ASP A 463 4.00 -3.46 -12.46
CA ASP A 463 2.57 -3.41 -12.13
C ASP A 463 1.78 -2.65 -13.21
N GLU A 464 2.23 -1.48 -13.62
CA GLU A 464 1.62 -0.69 -14.70
C GLU A 464 1.57 -1.47 -16.01
N LYS A 465 2.65 -2.16 -16.35
CA LYS A 465 2.72 -3.03 -17.51
C LYS A 465 1.72 -4.17 -17.43
N LEU A 466 1.60 -4.84 -16.29
CA LEU A 466 0.66 -5.95 -16.10
C LEU A 466 -0.78 -5.48 -16.19
N VAL A 467 -1.14 -4.40 -15.50
CA VAL A 467 -2.50 -3.83 -15.54
C VAL A 467 -2.88 -3.43 -16.97
N ARG A 468 -2.00 -2.74 -17.69
CA ARG A 468 -2.25 -2.30 -19.06
C ARG A 468 -2.39 -3.47 -20.03
N ARG A 469 -1.60 -4.54 -19.87
CA ARG A 469 -1.63 -5.71 -20.75
C ARG A 469 -2.74 -6.71 -20.45
N HIS A 470 -3.47 -6.52 -19.35
CA HIS A 470 -4.59 -7.38 -18.98
C HIS A 470 -5.93 -6.60 -18.91
N PRO A 471 -6.33 -5.90 -19.98
CA PRO A 471 -7.57 -5.11 -19.97
C PRO A 471 -8.82 -5.98 -19.78
N HIS A 472 -8.75 -7.29 -20.06
CA HIS A 472 -9.80 -8.27 -19.79
C HIS A 472 -9.99 -8.57 -18.28
N VAL A 473 -8.98 -8.24 -17.45
CA VAL A 473 -9.05 -8.41 -15.97
C VAL A 473 -9.33 -7.07 -15.28
N PHE A 474 -8.66 -6.02 -15.71
CA PHE A 474 -8.62 -4.71 -15.03
C PHE A 474 -9.39 -3.61 -15.78
N GLY A 475 -9.76 -3.84 -17.06
CA GLY A 475 -10.48 -2.86 -17.89
C GLY A 475 -12.00 -3.07 -17.89
N ALA A 476 -12.72 -2.12 -18.47
CA ALA A 476 -14.14 -2.24 -18.73
C ALA A 476 -14.40 -2.60 -20.21
N GLY A 477 -15.16 -3.68 -20.47
CA GLY A 477 -15.68 -3.97 -21.80
C GLY A 477 -14.82 -4.89 -22.69
N VAL A 478 -13.71 -5.43 -22.19
CA VAL A 478 -12.92 -6.47 -22.88
C VAL A 478 -13.10 -7.78 -22.12
N ALA A 479 -13.62 -8.81 -22.77
CA ALA A 479 -13.72 -10.15 -22.21
C ALA A 479 -12.78 -11.09 -22.99
N ALA A 480 -12.19 -12.06 -22.31
CA ALA A 480 -11.48 -13.18 -22.90
C ALA A 480 -12.00 -14.48 -22.26
N SER A 481 -12.30 -15.46 -23.08
CA SER A 481 -12.87 -16.75 -22.66
C SER A 481 -11.83 -17.85 -22.59
N ASP A 482 -10.71 -17.70 -23.28
CA ASP A 482 -9.61 -18.67 -23.34
C ASP A 482 -8.23 -18.01 -23.44
N ALA A 483 -7.18 -18.83 -23.42
CA ALA A 483 -5.79 -18.37 -23.43
C ALA A 483 -5.37 -17.76 -24.77
N ASP A 484 -5.96 -18.21 -25.87
CA ASP A 484 -5.60 -17.73 -27.22
C ASP A 484 -6.12 -16.31 -27.42
N GLU A 485 -7.34 -16.01 -26.97
CA GLU A 485 -7.90 -14.65 -26.96
C GLU A 485 -7.05 -13.69 -26.10
N VAL A 486 -6.49 -14.17 -24.99
CA VAL A 486 -5.57 -13.38 -24.16
C VAL A 486 -4.27 -13.07 -24.91
N LEU A 487 -3.70 -14.03 -25.63
CA LEU A 487 -2.49 -13.82 -26.44
C LEU A 487 -2.72 -12.80 -27.56
N ASP A 488 -3.91 -12.80 -28.18
CA ASP A 488 -4.31 -11.82 -29.17
C ASP A 488 -4.45 -10.42 -28.59
N ILE A 489 -5.05 -10.30 -27.40
CA ILE A 489 -5.14 -9.04 -26.66
C ILE A 489 -3.72 -8.50 -26.36
N TRP A 490 -2.84 -9.33 -25.84
CA TRP A 490 -1.45 -8.94 -25.55
C TRP A 490 -0.68 -8.49 -26.79
N SER A 491 -0.91 -9.17 -27.92
CA SER A 491 -0.28 -8.83 -29.19
C SER A 491 -0.73 -7.45 -29.69
N ARG A 492 -2.02 -7.14 -29.57
CA ARG A 492 -2.58 -5.82 -29.91
C ARG A 492 -2.03 -4.72 -29.00
N VAL A 493 -2.06 -4.92 -27.69
CA VAL A 493 -1.54 -3.92 -26.72
C VAL A 493 -0.05 -3.67 -26.96
N LYS A 494 0.76 -4.70 -27.22
CA LYS A 494 2.17 -4.52 -27.57
C LYS A 494 2.38 -3.76 -28.87
N LEU A 495 1.47 -3.88 -29.82
CA LEU A 495 1.54 -3.14 -31.09
C LEU A 495 1.21 -1.66 -30.87
N GLU A 496 0.24 -1.35 -30.02
CA GLU A 496 -0.11 0.01 -29.60
C GLU A 496 1.05 0.67 -28.84
N GLU A 497 1.62 -0.02 -27.85
CA GLU A 497 2.81 0.46 -27.10
C GLU A 497 3.99 0.82 -28.03
N ARG A 498 4.17 0.06 -29.14
CA ARG A 498 5.22 0.36 -30.12
C ARG A 498 4.88 1.55 -31.01
N ARG A 499 3.62 1.78 -31.33
CA ARG A 499 3.18 2.96 -32.09
C ARG A 499 3.36 4.23 -31.28
N ASP A 500 2.97 4.20 -30.02
CA ASP A 500 3.13 5.33 -29.08
C ASP A 500 4.62 5.66 -28.87
N ALA A 501 5.48 4.64 -28.73
CA ALA A 501 6.92 4.81 -28.65
C ALA A 501 7.57 5.34 -29.94
N ALA A 502 7.01 5.00 -31.12
CA ALA A 502 7.50 5.49 -32.40
C ALA A 502 7.11 6.95 -32.66
N GLU A 503 5.97 7.41 -32.14
CA GLU A 503 5.55 8.82 -32.17
C GLU A 503 6.43 9.72 -31.26
N ALA A 504 7.15 9.12 -30.29
CA ALA A 504 8.06 9.82 -29.36
C ALA A 504 9.50 9.99 -29.90
N GLU A 505 9.74 9.99 -31.23
CA GLU A 505 11.05 10.21 -31.90
C GLU A 505 12.16 9.19 -31.59
N VAL A 506 11.84 7.99 -31.13
CA VAL A 506 12.81 6.89 -31.04
C VAL A 506 12.89 6.20 -32.41
N ALA A 507 14.09 6.09 -33.00
CA ALA A 507 14.31 5.42 -34.29
C ALA A 507 13.61 4.05 -34.31
N PRO A 508 12.87 3.68 -35.39
CA PRO A 508 12.14 2.41 -35.43
C PRO A 508 13.13 1.24 -35.28
N ALA A 509 13.04 0.54 -34.16
CA ALA A 509 13.81 -0.67 -33.92
C ALA A 509 13.38 -1.72 -34.96
N GLY A 510 14.33 -2.41 -35.56
CA GLY A 510 14.07 -3.51 -36.49
C GLY A 510 13.23 -4.62 -35.81
N LEU A 511 12.46 -5.37 -36.57
CA LEU A 511 11.60 -6.44 -36.04
C LEU A 511 12.35 -7.40 -35.11
N LEU A 512 13.59 -7.71 -35.43
CA LEU A 512 14.43 -8.68 -34.72
C LEU A 512 15.21 -8.05 -33.54
N ASP A 513 15.32 -6.72 -33.45
CA ASP A 513 16.05 -6.03 -32.37
C ASP A 513 15.46 -6.30 -30.97
N SER A 514 14.20 -6.71 -30.93
CA SER A 514 13.52 -7.10 -29.69
C SER A 514 13.82 -8.53 -29.24
N VAL A 515 14.65 -9.29 -29.96
CA VAL A 515 15.16 -10.60 -29.54
C VAL A 515 16.50 -10.39 -28.83
N PRO A 516 16.58 -10.65 -27.51
CA PRO A 516 17.82 -10.45 -26.77
C PRO A 516 18.95 -11.34 -27.33
N ARG A 517 20.11 -10.73 -27.59
CA ARG A 517 21.29 -11.44 -28.11
C ARG A 517 21.96 -12.36 -27.09
N ALA A 518 21.65 -12.20 -25.81
CA ALA A 518 22.20 -13.00 -24.71
C ALA A 518 21.41 -14.29 -24.45
N LEU A 519 20.33 -14.54 -25.19
CA LEU A 519 19.58 -15.81 -25.07
C LEU A 519 20.42 -17.01 -25.51
N PRO A 520 20.18 -18.21 -24.96
CA PRO A 520 20.68 -19.46 -25.51
C PRO A 520 20.39 -19.57 -27.02
N SER A 521 21.33 -20.09 -27.77
CA SER A 521 21.28 -19.98 -29.24
C SER A 521 20.05 -20.64 -29.88
N LEU A 522 19.59 -21.78 -29.36
CA LEU A 522 18.38 -22.42 -29.87
C LEU A 522 17.13 -21.59 -29.54
N MET A 523 17.05 -21.05 -28.35
CA MET A 523 15.96 -20.16 -27.93
C MET A 523 15.96 -18.87 -28.78
N GLN A 524 17.14 -18.30 -29.06
CA GLN A 524 17.29 -17.14 -29.92
C GLN A 524 16.81 -17.44 -31.35
N ALA A 525 17.26 -18.55 -31.94
CA ALA A 525 16.86 -19.00 -33.28
C ALA A 525 15.34 -19.20 -33.35
N GLN A 526 14.73 -19.84 -32.35
CA GLN A 526 13.28 -20.07 -32.31
C GLN A 526 12.49 -18.77 -32.21
N LYS A 527 12.95 -17.78 -31.42
CA LYS A 527 12.31 -16.46 -31.33
C LYS A 527 12.46 -15.64 -32.60
N ILE A 528 13.62 -15.67 -33.24
CA ILE A 528 13.86 -15.03 -34.55
C ILE A 528 12.90 -15.62 -35.60
N SER A 529 12.87 -16.94 -35.72
CA SER A 529 12.02 -17.65 -36.68
C SER A 529 10.53 -17.40 -36.42
N LYS A 530 10.07 -17.40 -35.14
CA LYS A 530 8.68 -17.08 -34.80
C LYS A 530 8.28 -15.68 -35.25
N LYS A 531 9.19 -14.70 -35.15
CA LYS A 531 8.93 -13.33 -35.60
C LYS A 531 8.90 -13.21 -37.12
N ALA A 532 9.81 -13.90 -37.81
CA ALA A 532 9.82 -13.94 -39.26
C ALA A 532 8.53 -14.58 -39.81
N ALA A 533 8.10 -15.69 -39.23
CA ALA A 533 6.86 -16.38 -39.57
C ALA A 533 5.62 -15.49 -39.40
N ALA A 534 5.55 -14.68 -38.30
CA ALA A 534 4.46 -13.75 -38.06
C ALA A 534 4.35 -12.62 -39.11
N CYS A 535 5.41 -12.37 -39.88
CA CYS A 535 5.41 -11.45 -41.01
C CYS A 535 5.16 -12.16 -42.38
N GLY A 536 4.79 -13.44 -42.35
CA GLY A 536 4.55 -14.21 -43.56
C GLY A 536 5.80 -14.87 -44.20
N PHE A 537 6.98 -14.76 -43.51
CA PHE A 537 8.20 -15.45 -43.94
C PHE A 537 8.31 -16.79 -43.20
N ASP A 538 7.59 -17.79 -43.74
CA ASP A 538 7.51 -19.15 -43.17
C ASP A 538 7.33 -20.19 -44.25
N TRP A 539 7.70 -21.44 -43.98
CA TRP A 539 7.40 -22.60 -44.80
C TRP A 539 5.92 -22.98 -44.69
N ASP A 540 5.38 -23.60 -45.74
CA ASP A 540 3.97 -24.04 -45.73
C ASP A 540 3.77 -25.24 -44.79
N THR A 541 4.64 -26.23 -44.84
CA THR A 541 4.53 -27.47 -44.05
C THR A 541 5.81 -27.81 -43.27
N THR A 542 5.70 -28.66 -42.26
CA THR A 542 6.86 -29.20 -41.52
C THR A 542 7.76 -30.05 -42.46
N ALA A 543 7.18 -30.70 -43.49
CA ALA A 543 7.95 -31.48 -44.48
C ALA A 543 8.92 -30.58 -45.27
N ASP A 544 8.48 -29.39 -45.67
CA ASP A 544 9.33 -28.42 -46.37
C ASP A 544 10.51 -27.97 -45.50
N VAL A 545 10.31 -27.88 -44.17
CA VAL A 545 11.39 -27.57 -43.24
C VAL A 545 12.39 -28.72 -43.12
N TRP A 546 11.91 -29.98 -43.12
CA TRP A 546 12.79 -31.14 -43.15
C TRP A 546 13.60 -31.23 -44.45
N ASP A 547 13.00 -30.88 -45.58
CA ASP A 547 13.72 -30.81 -46.87
C ASP A 547 14.84 -29.75 -46.79
N LYS A 548 14.61 -28.62 -46.09
CA LYS A 548 15.65 -27.60 -45.85
C LYS A 548 16.75 -28.12 -44.92
N VAL A 549 16.42 -28.87 -43.86
CA VAL A 549 17.43 -29.49 -42.98
C VAL A 549 18.32 -30.46 -43.82
N ASP A 550 17.73 -31.23 -44.75
CA ASP A 550 18.48 -32.12 -45.63
C ASP A 550 19.31 -31.38 -46.68
N GLU A 551 18.90 -30.19 -47.11
CA GLU A 551 19.66 -29.29 -47.96
C GLU A 551 20.91 -28.78 -47.19
N GLU A 552 20.75 -28.14 -46.02
CA GLU A 552 21.84 -27.64 -45.20
C GLU A 552 22.83 -28.73 -44.78
N ARG A 553 22.33 -29.93 -44.49
CA ARG A 553 23.19 -31.09 -44.21
C ARG A 553 24.06 -31.48 -45.40
N ARG A 554 23.55 -31.36 -46.65
CA ARG A 554 24.33 -31.64 -47.87
C ARG A 554 25.38 -30.55 -48.12
N GLU A 555 25.03 -29.29 -47.89
CA GLU A 555 25.94 -28.14 -48.00
C GLU A 555 27.06 -28.26 -46.97
N PHE A 556 26.75 -28.52 -45.71
CA PHE A 556 27.74 -28.81 -44.66
C PHE A 556 28.68 -29.98 -45.04
N SER A 557 28.12 -31.04 -45.63
CA SER A 557 28.92 -32.22 -46.02
C SER A 557 29.84 -31.96 -47.21
N ALA A 558 29.62 -30.91 -47.99
CA ALA A 558 30.45 -30.50 -49.12
C ALA A 558 31.65 -29.64 -48.70
N GLU A 559 31.60 -29.05 -47.49
CA GLU A 559 32.63 -28.16 -47.00
C GLU A 559 33.84 -28.90 -46.41
N GLU A 560 34.99 -28.23 -46.43
CA GLU A 560 36.24 -28.73 -45.81
C GLU A 560 36.10 -28.78 -44.29
N ARG A 561 36.45 -29.92 -43.68
CA ARG A 561 36.40 -30.09 -42.22
C ARG A 561 37.18 -29.01 -41.47
N GLY A 562 36.49 -28.33 -40.57
CA GLY A 562 37.08 -27.29 -39.71
C GLY A 562 37.25 -25.93 -40.39
N SER A 563 36.73 -25.75 -41.59
CA SER A 563 36.68 -24.47 -42.29
C SER A 563 35.64 -23.53 -41.65
N ALA A 564 35.74 -22.23 -41.90
CA ALA A 564 34.73 -21.26 -41.52
C ALA A 564 33.39 -21.54 -42.21
N ALA A 565 33.41 -21.96 -43.49
CA ALA A 565 32.22 -22.34 -44.24
C ALA A 565 31.51 -23.55 -43.58
N ALA A 566 32.26 -24.57 -43.16
CA ALA A 566 31.67 -25.71 -42.44
C ALA A 566 31.03 -25.30 -41.09
N LEU A 567 31.56 -24.27 -40.42
CA LEU A 567 30.94 -23.72 -39.22
C LEU A 567 29.61 -23.01 -39.53
N ASP A 568 29.58 -22.22 -40.62
CA ASP A 568 28.39 -21.48 -41.03
C ASP A 568 27.28 -22.49 -41.47
N GLU A 569 27.57 -23.46 -42.32
CA GLU A 569 26.62 -24.46 -42.78
C GLU A 569 26.08 -25.33 -41.63
N PHE A 570 26.93 -25.68 -40.65
CA PHE A 570 26.45 -26.40 -39.47
C PHE A 570 25.52 -25.55 -38.61
N GLY A 571 25.77 -24.25 -38.56
CA GLY A 571 24.86 -23.29 -37.95
C GLY A 571 23.48 -23.29 -38.62
N ASP A 572 23.43 -23.36 -39.95
CA ASP A 572 22.19 -23.38 -40.75
C ASP A 572 21.43 -24.71 -40.58
N VAL A 573 22.15 -25.83 -40.44
CA VAL A 573 21.53 -27.12 -40.04
C VAL A 573 20.82 -27.01 -38.71
N LEU A 574 21.48 -26.42 -37.71
CA LEU A 574 20.88 -26.23 -36.36
C LEU A 574 19.70 -25.26 -36.40
N PHE A 575 19.82 -24.16 -37.16
CA PHE A 575 18.74 -23.17 -37.31
C PHE A 575 17.51 -23.78 -37.98
N SER A 576 17.70 -24.58 -39.05
CA SER A 576 16.64 -25.31 -39.75
C SER A 576 15.98 -26.35 -38.83
N ALA A 577 16.76 -27.10 -38.02
CA ALA A 577 16.23 -28.04 -37.05
C ALA A 577 15.37 -27.35 -35.96
N VAL A 578 15.78 -26.15 -35.51
CA VAL A 578 14.96 -25.33 -34.59
C VAL A 578 13.63 -24.92 -35.24
N ASN A 579 13.61 -24.65 -36.54
CA ASN A 579 12.35 -24.36 -37.25
C ASN A 579 11.43 -25.57 -37.34
N VAL A 580 11.96 -26.80 -37.44
CA VAL A 580 11.15 -28.02 -37.31
C VAL A 580 10.48 -28.05 -35.93
N ALA A 581 11.26 -27.87 -34.86
CA ALA A 581 10.73 -27.85 -33.50
C ALA A 581 9.63 -26.77 -33.33
N ARG A 582 9.85 -25.56 -33.88
CA ARG A 582 8.85 -24.47 -33.85
C ARG A 582 7.55 -24.87 -34.54
N LYS A 583 7.62 -25.49 -35.74
CA LYS A 583 6.44 -25.94 -36.49
C LYS A 583 5.65 -27.02 -35.77
N GLU A 584 6.33 -27.89 -35.04
CA GLU A 584 5.74 -28.97 -34.24
C GLU A 584 5.32 -28.49 -32.84
N GLY A 585 5.47 -27.19 -32.51
CA GLY A 585 5.11 -26.65 -31.20
C GLY A 585 6.04 -27.07 -30.05
N ILE A 586 7.26 -27.54 -30.41
CA ILE A 586 8.28 -28.00 -29.44
C ILE A 586 9.21 -26.84 -29.09
N ASP A 587 9.52 -26.65 -27.82
CA ASP A 587 10.60 -25.78 -27.38
C ASP A 587 11.96 -26.48 -27.62
N ALA A 588 12.77 -25.91 -28.53
CA ALA A 588 14.02 -26.54 -28.97
C ALA A 588 15.08 -26.61 -27.86
N GLU A 589 15.16 -25.59 -26.98
CA GLU A 589 16.11 -25.54 -25.89
C GLU A 589 15.76 -26.60 -24.83
N SER A 590 14.49 -26.67 -24.43
CA SER A 590 14.00 -27.68 -23.49
C SER A 590 14.14 -29.11 -24.04
N ALA A 591 13.88 -29.30 -25.32
CA ALA A 591 14.03 -30.62 -25.94
C ALA A 591 15.49 -31.12 -25.92
N LEU A 592 16.45 -30.23 -26.19
CA LEU A 592 17.87 -30.58 -26.14
C LEU A 592 18.32 -30.82 -24.70
N ARG A 593 17.90 -29.99 -23.77
CA ARG A 593 18.17 -30.14 -22.31
C ARG A 593 17.66 -31.51 -21.82
N HIS A 594 16.41 -31.83 -22.11
CA HIS A 594 15.84 -33.12 -21.74
C HIS A 594 16.65 -34.32 -22.34
N SER A 595 17.18 -34.15 -23.53
CA SER A 595 18.05 -35.18 -24.14
C SER A 595 19.41 -35.29 -23.42
N CYS A 596 19.98 -34.18 -22.99
CA CYS A 596 21.19 -34.15 -22.18
C CYS A 596 20.95 -34.82 -20.82
N GLU A 597 19.82 -34.56 -20.16
CA GLU A 597 19.49 -35.19 -18.87
C GLU A 597 19.25 -36.70 -19.02
N LYS A 598 18.52 -37.12 -20.06
CA LYS A 598 18.42 -38.57 -20.37
C LYS A 598 19.78 -39.24 -20.56
N PHE A 599 20.72 -38.53 -21.17
CA PHE A 599 22.08 -39.04 -21.33
C PHE A 599 22.79 -39.17 -19.98
N ARG A 600 22.72 -38.14 -19.13
CA ARG A 600 23.31 -38.14 -17.75
C ARG A 600 22.77 -39.29 -16.93
N VAL A 601 21.44 -39.46 -16.88
CA VAL A 601 20.79 -40.53 -16.09
C VAL A 601 21.27 -41.91 -16.56
N ARG A 602 21.32 -42.12 -17.88
CA ARG A 602 21.80 -43.40 -18.43
C ARG A 602 23.29 -43.61 -18.16
N TRP A 603 24.08 -42.57 -18.26
CA TRP A 603 25.50 -42.63 -17.96
C TRP A 603 25.74 -43.00 -16.48
N ALA A 604 25.05 -42.39 -15.55
CA ALA A 604 25.10 -42.73 -14.13
C ALA A 604 24.69 -44.18 -13.85
N ALA A 605 23.69 -44.70 -14.58
CA ALA A 605 23.31 -46.12 -14.48
C ALA A 605 24.43 -47.06 -15.01
N MET A 606 25.12 -46.67 -16.08
CA MET A 606 26.28 -47.41 -16.57
C MET A 606 27.43 -47.40 -15.57
N GLU A 607 27.74 -46.24 -14.95
CA GLU A 607 28.77 -46.13 -13.92
C GLU A 607 28.45 -47.03 -12.69
N ALA A 608 27.19 -46.99 -12.25
CA ALA A 608 26.73 -47.86 -11.17
C ALA A 608 26.84 -49.35 -11.51
N ALA A 609 26.49 -49.73 -12.74
CA ALA A 609 26.58 -51.10 -13.22
C ALA A 609 28.05 -51.57 -13.35
N ALA A 610 28.97 -50.76 -13.85
CA ALA A 610 30.39 -51.05 -13.91
C ALA A 610 30.99 -51.15 -12.48
N ALA A 611 30.67 -50.18 -11.59
CA ALA A 611 31.13 -50.22 -10.21
C ALA A 611 30.67 -51.48 -9.45
N SER A 612 29.48 -51.98 -9.70
CA SER A 612 28.96 -53.23 -9.13
C SER A 612 29.79 -54.46 -9.52
N ARG A 613 30.52 -54.36 -10.61
CA ARG A 613 31.43 -55.39 -11.16
C ARG A 613 32.90 -55.14 -10.72
N GLY A 614 33.16 -54.10 -9.95
CA GLY A 614 34.49 -53.68 -9.52
C GLY A 614 35.33 -53.06 -10.63
N GLN A 615 34.69 -52.54 -11.65
CA GLN A 615 35.31 -51.93 -12.85
C GLN A 615 34.92 -50.45 -12.95
N SER A 616 35.75 -49.65 -13.63
CA SER A 616 35.36 -48.30 -14.07
C SER A 616 34.91 -48.34 -15.56
N LEU A 617 34.14 -47.33 -16.03
CA LEU A 617 33.77 -47.27 -17.45
C LEU A 617 34.99 -47.16 -18.37
N GLU A 618 36.08 -46.58 -17.88
CA GLU A 618 37.34 -46.41 -18.62
C GLU A 618 38.06 -47.75 -18.86
N ASP A 619 37.78 -48.77 -18.06
CA ASP A 619 38.38 -50.11 -18.18
C ASP A 619 37.62 -51.02 -19.16
N LEU A 620 36.47 -50.58 -19.66
CA LEU A 620 35.56 -51.36 -20.51
C LEU A 620 35.86 -51.17 -22.00
N SER A 621 35.70 -52.24 -22.74
CA SER A 621 35.72 -52.19 -24.21
C SER A 621 34.50 -51.43 -24.78
N HIS A 622 34.59 -50.97 -26.02
CA HIS A 622 33.48 -50.32 -26.69
C HIS A 622 32.21 -51.20 -26.75
N GLU A 623 32.37 -52.52 -26.95
CA GLU A 623 31.26 -53.47 -26.95
C GLU A 623 30.57 -53.56 -25.57
N GLU A 624 31.36 -53.62 -24.50
CA GLU A 624 30.83 -53.62 -23.12
C GLU A 624 30.14 -52.32 -22.75
N LEU A 625 30.64 -51.17 -23.20
CA LEU A 625 29.99 -49.86 -23.03
C LEU A 625 28.65 -49.81 -23.77
N GLU A 626 28.60 -50.35 -24.99
CA GLU A 626 27.35 -50.43 -25.78
C GLU A 626 26.30 -51.34 -25.13
N GLU A 627 26.75 -52.48 -24.54
CA GLU A 627 25.85 -53.36 -23.79
C GLU A 627 25.26 -52.66 -22.56
N LEU A 628 26.08 -51.96 -21.77
CA LEU A 628 25.62 -51.18 -20.65
C LEU A 628 24.69 -50.05 -21.08
N TRP A 629 24.98 -49.37 -22.18
CA TRP A 629 24.11 -48.32 -22.74
C TRP A 629 22.74 -48.85 -23.15
N VAL A 630 22.71 -50.03 -23.81
CA VAL A 630 21.44 -50.70 -24.16
C VAL A 630 20.66 -51.12 -22.94
N GLN A 631 21.35 -51.58 -21.88
CA GLN A 631 20.73 -51.91 -20.61
C GLN A 631 20.13 -50.65 -19.95
N ALA A 632 20.90 -49.58 -19.81
CA ALA A 632 20.45 -48.29 -19.25
C ALA A 632 19.24 -47.71 -20.02
N LYS A 633 19.15 -47.88 -21.34
CA LYS A 633 17.97 -47.51 -22.13
C LYS A 633 16.69 -48.30 -21.84
N ARG A 634 16.80 -49.49 -21.29
CA ARG A 634 15.65 -50.35 -20.94
C ARG A 634 15.15 -50.10 -19.52
N GLU A 635 16.02 -49.59 -18.66
CA GLU A 635 15.75 -49.36 -17.23
C GLU A 635 15.30 -47.91 -16.95
N GLY A 636 15.58 -46.95 -17.83
CA GLY A 636 15.18 -45.54 -17.77
C GLY A 636 14.61 -45.08 -19.10
#